data_faf6e38bc466da7c9cab8a8847c12f69
#
_entry.id   faf6e38bc466da7c9cab8a8847c12f69
#
_cell.length_a   1.000
_cell.length_b   1.000
_cell.length_c   1.000
_cell.angle_alpha   90.00
_cell.angle_beta   90.00
_cell.angle_gamma   90.00
#
_symmetry.space_group_name_H-M   'P 1'
#
loop_
_entity.id
_entity.type
_entity.pdbx_description
1 polymer ?
#
loop_
_entity_poly.entity_id
_entity_poly.type
_entity_poly.pdbx_seq_one_letter_code
_entity_poly.pdbx_strand_id
1 'polypeptide(L)'
;MRDYTVETRLLVVLNVQNEDQQWGKHMPEQHLQAVEGAIHLAATLCVQALRLGLHAGFAANMPLGDSKDSICMLPAGGSAQEDELLNAFARLSMVRAENILPFLSGLEGQQGLDILLLSRYESESLHMALEKLAAAGNRTQLYLWGGEEV
;
A
#
# COMPACT_ATOMS: atom_id res chain seq x y z
N MET A 1 -2.08 16.71 -31.77
CA MET A 1 -2.22 16.54 -30.77
C MET A 1 -1.54 15.78 -30.17
N ARG A 2 -1.40 15.72 -29.48
CA ARG A 2 -0.74 14.94 -28.94
C ARG A 2 -1.40 14.09 -28.15
N ASP A 3 -1.08 13.15 -28.07
CA ASP A 3 -1.57 12.17 -27.40
C ASP A 3 -0.97 12.13 -26.13
N TYR A 4 -1.66 12.27 -25.11
CA TYR A 4 -1.09 12.21 -23.83
C TYR A 4 -1.37 10.86 -23.27
N THR A 5 -0.40 10.02 -23.39
CA THR A 5 -0.46 8.76 -22.70
C THR A 5 -0.06 9.04 -21.28
N VAL A 6 -1.05 9.12 -20.42
CA VAL A 6 -0.76 9.26 -19.02
C VAL A 6 -0.35 7.90 -18.52
N GLU A 7 0.91 7.78 -18.16
CA GLU A 7 1.42 6.53 -17.66
C GLU A 7 0.84 6.28 -16.29
N THR A 8 0.21 5.12 -16.11
CA THR A 8 -0.32 4.75 -14.80
C THR A 8 0.83 4.43 -13.86
N ARG A 9 0.82 5.07 -12.72
CA ARG A 9 1.84 4.88 -11.69
C ARG A 9 1.13 4.39 -10.44
N LEU A 10 0.94 3.09 -10.36
CA LEU A 10 0.17 2.46 -9.30
C LEU A 10 1.01 2.33 -8.04
N LEU A 11 0.51 2.84 -6.92
CA LEU A 11 1.09 2.59 -5.62
C LEU A 11 0.07 1.84 -4.78
N VAL A 12 0.35 0.58 -4.49
CA VAL A 12 -0.51 -0.21 -3.61
C VAL A 12 -0.05 0.05 -2.19
N VAL A 13 -0.94 0.55 -1.35
CA VAL A 13 -0.64 0.85 0.05
C VAL A 13 -1.42 -0.11 0.92
N LEU A 14 -0.74 -0.81 1.82
CA LEU A 14 -1.36 -1.76 2.71
C LEU A 14 -1.41 -1.19 4.12
N ASN A 15 -2.62 -1.11 4.68
CA ASN A 15 -2.84 -0.74 6.06
C ASN A 15 -2.98 -2.01 6.88
N VAL A 16 -2.04 -2.27 7.78
CA VAL A 16 -2.05 -3.50 8.55
C VAL A 16 -2.84 -3.40 9.84
N GLN A 17 -3.53 -2.28 10.07
CA GLN A 17 -4.31 -2.06 11.27
C GLN A 17 -5.75 -2.56 11.09
N ASN A 18 -6.44 -2.78 12.22
CA ASN A 18 -7.86 -3.12 12.23
C ASN A 18 -8.74 -1.91 12.57
N GLU A 19 -8.14 -0.81 13.00
CA GLU A 19 -8.85 0.40 13.38
C GLU A 19 -7.85 1.55 13.39
N ASP A 20 -8.36 2.78 13.40
CA ASP A 20 -7.51 3.97 13.29
C ASP A 20 -6.46 4.04 14.38
N GLN A 21 -6.83 3.72 15.62
CA GLN A 21 -5.90 3.75 16.74
C GLN A 21 -5.75 2.35 17.28
N GLN A 22 -4.64 1.76 16.98
CA GLN A 22 -4.36 0.40 17.40
C GLN A 22 -3.10 0.40 18.24
N TRP A 23 -3.21 -0.15 19.45
CA TRP A 23 -2.09 -0.20 20.38
C TRP A 23 -1.28 -1.46 20.15
N GLY A 24 0.04 -1.34 20.39
CA GLY A 24 0.93 -2.47 20.22
C GLY A 24 1.33 -2.68 18.76
N LYS A 25 2.45 -3.37 18.57
CA LYS A 25 3.01 -3.62 17.24
C LYS A 25 2.72 -5.03 16.76
N HIS A 26 2.44 -5.93 17.69
CA HIS A 26 2.21 -7.33 17.34
C HIS A 26 0.78 -7.55 16.89
N MET A 27 0.62 -8.44 15.95
CA MET A 27 -0.69 -8.76 15.39
C MET A 27 -1.15 -10.11 15.89
N PRO A 28 -2.43 -10.25 16.29
CA PRO A 28 -2.97 -11.57 16.60
C PRO A 28 -2.89 -12.50 15.41
N GLU A 29 -2.87 -13.79 15.65
CA GLU A 29 -2.66 -14.75 14.58
C GLU A 29 -3.69 -14.67 13.48
N GLN A 30 -4.97 -14.47 13.83
CA GLN A 30 -6.00 -14.34 12.80
C GLN A 30 -5.74 -13.14 11.91
N HIS A 31 -5.26 -12.07 12.50
CA HIS A 31 -4.95 -10.87 11.74
C HIS A 31 -3.72 -11.09 10.85
N LEU A 32 -2.75 -11.84 11.35
CA LEU A 32 -1.57 -12.17 10.53
C LEU A 32 -1.96 -12.91 9.26
N GLN A 33 -2.87 -13.87 9.36
CA GLN A 33 -3.32 -14.61 8.18
C GLN A 33 -4.00 -13.69 7.19
N ALA A 34 -4.81 -12.76 7.69
CA ALA A 34 -5.48 -11.80 6.82
C ALA A 34 -4.48 -10.88 6.14
N VAL A 35 -3.46 -10.42 6.89
CA VAL A 35 -2.42 -9.57 6.32
C VAL A 35 -1.63 -10.32 5.24
N GLU A 36 -1.34 -11.59 5.48
CA GLU A 36 -0.65 -12.40 4.47
C GLU A 36 -1.47 -12.49 3.18
N GLY A 37 -2.78 -12.63 3.30
CA GLY A 37 -3.65 -12.63 2.13
C GLY A 37 -3.61 -11.31 1.38
N ALA A 38 -3.56 -10.21 2.13
CA ALA A 38 -3.47 -8.89 1.51
C ALA A 38 -2.13 -8.67 0.82
N ILE A 39 -1.04 -9.22 1.39
CA ILE A 39 0.27 -9.15 0.76
C ILE A 39 0.24 -9.89 -0.56
N HIS A 40 -0.39 -11.06 -0.60
CA HIS A 40 -0.55 -11.80 -1.85
C HIS A 40 -1.32 -10.99 -2.89
N LEU A 41 -2.40 -10.34 -2.46
CA LEU A 41 -3.18 -9.51 -3.36
C LEU A 41 -2.34 -8.35 -3.89
N ALA A 42 -1.60 -7.68 -2.99
CA ALA A 42 -0.74 -6.57 -3.40
C ALA A 42 0.32 -7.03 -4.40
N ALA A 43 0.94 -8.17 -4.13
CA ALA A 43 1.97 -8.71 -5.03
C ALA A 43 1.39 -9.01 -6.41
N THR A 44 0.20 -9.62 -6.44
CA THR A 44 -0.46 -9.94 -7.69
C THR A 44 -0.77 -8.68 -8.49
N LEU A 45 -1.31 -7.65 -7.82
CA LEU A 45 -1.64 -6.40 -8.49
C LEU A 45 -0.40 -5.73 -9.06
N CYS A 46 0.69 -5.69 -8.28
CA CYS A 46 1.92 -5.06 -8.73
C CYS A 46 2.52 -5.80 -9.92
N VAL A 47 2.60 -7.14 -9.83
CA VAL A 47 3.19 -7.93 -10.91
C VAL A 47 2.38 -7.81 -12.19
N GLN A 48 1.04 -7.87 -12.08
CA GLN A 48 0.21 -7.73 -13.27
C GLN A 48 0.34 -6.36 -13.89
N ALA A 49 0.39 -5.30 -13.06
CA ALA A 49 0.57 -3.96 -13.59
C ALA A 49 1.89 -3.84 -14.35
N LEU A 50 2.97 -4.37 -13.77
CA LEU A 50 4.28 -4.33 -14.42
C LEU A 50 4.28 -5.10 -15.74
N ARG A 51 3.63 -6.25 -15.77
CA ARG A 51 3.59 -7.05 -16.99
C ARG A 51 2.72 -6.43 -18.07
N LEU A 52 1.83 -5.51 -17.68
CA LEU A 52 1.07 -4.74 -18.67
C LEU A 52 1.81 -3.49 -19.12
N GLY A 53 3.04 -3.30 -18.64
CA GLY A 53 3.83 -2.14 -19.04
C GLY A 53 3.59 -0.90 -18.18
N LEU A 54 2.85 -1.04 -17.08
CA LEU A 54 2.59 0.06 -16.17
C LEU A 54 3.68 0.14 -15.11
N HIS A 55 3.72 1.25 -14.40
CA HIS A 55 4.60 1.38 -13.23
C HIS A 55 3.86 0.93 -11.99
N ALA A 56 4.55 0.26 -11.09
CA ALA A 56 3.95 -0.20 -9.84
C ALA A 56 4.93 -0.09 -8.69
N GLY A 57 4.41 0.18 -7.50
CA GLY A 57 5.16 0.22 -6.29
C GLY A 57 4.32 -0.24 -5.13
N PHE A 58 4.93 -0.36 -3.96
CA PHE A 58 4.27 -0.89 -2.78
C PHE A 58 4.72 -0.14 -1.54
N ALA A 59 3.77 0.22 -0.69
CA ALA A 59 4.05 0.86 0.58
C ALA A 59 3.13 0.27 1.64
N ALA A 60 3.61 0.21 2.86
CA ALA A 60 2.83 -0.34 3.96
C ALA A 60 3.36 0.21 5.27
N ASN A 61 2.49 0.24 6.28
CA ASN A 61 2.93 0.63 7.61
C ASN A 61 3.51 -0.59 8.35
N MET A 62 4.39 -1.29 7.66
CA MET A 62 5.16 -2.41 8.19
C MET A 62 6.58 -2.35 7.64
N PRO A 63 7.57 -2.88 8.35
CA PRO A 63 8.96 -2.73 7.95
C PRO A 63 9.48 -3.93 7.18
N LEU A 64 10.67 -3.77 6.59
CA LEU A 64 11.41 -4.87 5.99
C LEU A 64 12.44 -5.39 6.99
N GLY A 65 12.49 -6.71 7.17
CA GLY A 65 13.54 -7.32 7.96
C GLY A 65 13.66 -6.69 9.34
N ASP A 66 14.86 -6.25 9.67
CA ASP A 66 15.15 -5.63 10.96
C ASP A 66 14.96 -4.13 10.98
N SER A 67 14.54 -3.55 9.87
CA SER A 67 14.28 -2.12 9.81
C SER A 67 13.13 -1.73 10.72
N LYS A 68 13.16 -0.50 11.21
CA LYS A 68 12.04 0.04 11.99
C LYS A 68 11.16 0.96 11.18
N ASP A 69 11.58 1.27 9.95
CA ASP A 69 10.85 2.18 9.09
C ASP A 69 9.85 1.45 8.23
N SER A 70 8.71 2.10 8.00
CA SER A 70 7.71 1.56 7.08
C SER A 70 8.29 1.46 5.67
N ILE A 71 7.90 0.40 4.97
CA ILE A 71 8.34 0.24 3.58
C ILE A 71 7.62 1.23 2.68
N CYS A 72 8.36 1.82 1.75
CA CYS A 72 7.77 2.66 0.72
C CYS A 72 8.61 2.55 -0.54
N MET A 73 8.12 1.77 -1.50
CA MET A 73 8.77 1.62 -2.81
C MET A 73 7.90 2.32 -3.84
N LEU A 74 8.36 3.47 -4.32
CA LEU A 74 7.59 4.26 -5.27
C LEU A 74 7.47 3.55 -6.61
N PRO A 75 6.41 3.84 -7.39
CA PRO A 75 6.21 3.15 -8.66
C PRO A 75 7.36 3.33 -9.64
N ALA A 76 7.75 2.25 -10.25
CA ALA A 76 8.72 2.22 -11.34
C ALA A 76 8.35 1.05 -12.24
N GLY A 77 8.96 0.96 -13.41
CA GLY A 77 8.60 -0.08 -14.37
C GLY A 77 9.72 -1.07 -14.59
N GLY A 78 9.40 -2.12 -15.35
CA GLY A 78 10.39 -3.07 -15.83
C GLY A 78 10.61 -4.26 -14.93
N SER A 79 11.39 -5.22 -15.42
CA SER A 79 11.61 -6.47 -14.71
C SER A 79 12.46 -6.28 -13.45
N ALA A 80 13.33 -5.28 -13.44
CA ALA A 80 14.12 -5.00 -12.24
C ALA A 80 13.21 -4.57 -11.09
N GLN A 81 12.19 -3.77 -11.39
CA GLN A 81 11.23 -3.36 -10.37
C GLN A 81 10.42 -4.56 -9.87
N GLU A 82 10.04 -5.46 -10.79
CA GLU A 82 9.33 -6.66 -10.39
C GLU A 82 10.17 -7.49 -9.41
N ASP A 83 11.46 -7.67 -9.73
CA ASP A 83 12.34 -8.46 -8.85
C ASP A 83 12.49 -7.79 -7.49
N GLU A 84 12.64 -6.47 -7.46
CA GLU A 84 12.79 -5.76 -6.20
C GLU A 84 11.52 -5.83 -5.36
N LEU A 85 10.36 -5.72 -6.00
CA LEU A 85 9.11 -5.83 -5.27
C LEU A 85 8.92 -7.23 -4.70
N LEU A 86 9.16 -8.26 -5.50
CA LEU A 86 9.00 -9.63 -5.01
C LEU A 86 9.96 -9.92 -3.86
N ASN A 87 11.20 -9.43 -3.96
CA ASN A 87 12.16 -9.57 -2.89
C ASN A 87 11.67 -8.86 -1.62
N ALA A 88 11.12 -7.66 -1.78
CA ALA A 88 10.61 -6.92 -0.63
C ALA A 88 9.43 -7.63 0.02
N PHE A 89 8.49 -8.14 -0.79
CA PHE A 89 7.35 -8.87 -0.24
C PHE A 89 7.81 -10.08 0.59
N ALA A 90 8.87 -10.75 0.15
CA ALA A 90 9.39 -11.91 0.87
C ALA A 90 10.08 -11.54 2.17
N ARG A 91 10.47 -10.28 2.35
CA ARG A 91 11.24 -9.83 3.51
C ARG A 91 10.44 -8.97 4.47
N LEU A 92 9.14 -8.81 4.24
CA LEU A 92 8.30 -8.01 5.13
C LEU A 92 8.26 -8.63 6.52
N SER A 93 8.38 -7.79 7.54
CA SER A 93 8.22 -8.22 8.92
C SER A 93 6.79 -8.01 9.34
N MET A 94 6.20 -9.04 9.95
CA MET A 94 4.77 -9.04 10.25
C MET A 94 4.48 -8.32 11.56
N VAL A 95 4.85 -7.03 11.60
CA VAL A 95 4.57 -6.14 12.73
C VAL A 95 4.16 -4.79 12.15
N ARG A 96 3.52 -3.96 12.96
CA ARG A 96 3.17 -2.61 12.55
C ARG A 96 4.34 -1.68 12.87
N ALA A 97 4.81 -0.95 11.87
CA ALA A 97 5.91 -0.02 12.07
C ALA A 97 5.44 1.32 12.62
N GLU A 98 4.28 1.80 12.13
CA GLU A 98 3.73 3.07 12.57
C GLU A 98 2.24 3.10 12.31
N ASN A 99 1.57 4.13 12.85
CA ASN A 99 0.15 4.31 12.60
C ASN A 99 -0.09 4.70 11.15
N ILE A 100 -1.20 4.23 10.59
CA ILE A 100 -1.48 4.44 9.18
C ILE A 100 -1.71 5.92 8.83
N LEU A 101 -2.29 6.69 9.74
CA LEU A 101 -2.60 8.09 9.42
C LEU A 101 -1.36 8.94 9.23
N PRO A 102 -0.37 8.92 10.14
CA PRO A 102 0.90 9.61 9.85
C PRO A 102 1.60 9.06 8.61
N PHE A 103 1.49 7.75 8.37
CA PHE A 103 2.11 7.16 7.19
C PHE A 103 1.52 7.75 5.92
N LEU A 104 0.19 7.83 5.84
CA LEU A 104 -0.48 8.42 4.67
C LEU A 104 -0.13 9.89 4.52
N SER A 105 -0.06 10.60 5.64
CA SER A 105 0.33 12.00 5.62
C SER A 105 1.70 12.19 4.99
N GLY A 106 2.61 11.25 5.21
CA GLY A 106 3.94 11.30 4.63
C GLY A 106 3.95 11.15 3.11
N LEU A 107 2.86 10.69 2.52
CA LEU A 107 2.75 10.57 1.07
C LEU A 107 2.23 11.85 0.40
N GLU A 108 1.89 12.87 1.17
CA GLU A 108 1.29 14.08 0.59
C GLU A 108 2.23 14.86 -0.31
N GLY A 109 3.52 14.56 -0.24
CA GLY A 109 4.47 15.17 -1.17
C GLY A 109 4.51 14.55 -2.55
N GLN A 110 3.81 13.43 -2.74
CA GLN A 110 3.77 12.74 -4.03
C GLN A 110 2.66 13.28 -4.90
N GLN A 111 2.87 13.23 -6.21
CA GLN A 111 1.88 13.68 -7.19
C GLN A 111 1.83 12.69 -8.34
N GLY A 112 0.68 12.62 -8.98
CA GLY A 112 0.52 11.81 -10.19
C GLY A 112 0.46 10.32 -9.95
N LEU A 113 0.22 9.90 -8.70
CA LEU A 113 0.12 8.49 -8.40
C LEU A 113 -1.34 8.03 -8.41
N ASP A 114 -1.54 6.76 -8.76
CA ASP A 114 -2.80 6.08 -8.54
C ASP A 114 -2.61 5.25 -7.27
N ILE A 115 -3.15 5.75 -6.17
CA ILE A 115 -2.96 5.14 -4.85
C ILE A 115 -4.15 4.25 -4.54
N LEU A 116 -3.87 2.97 -4.33
CA LEU A 116 -4.88 2.00 -3.93
C LEU A 116 -4.58 1.59 -2.50
N LEU A 117 -5.43 1.99 -1.57
CA LEU A 117 -5.25 1.64 -0.17
C LEU A 117 -6.03 0.36 0.13
N LEU A 118 -5.31 -0.66 0.55
CA LEU A 118 -5.91 -1.91 0.99
C LEU A 118 -6.07 -1.85 2.51
N SER A 119 -7.29 -1.97 3.01
CA SER A 119 -7.57 -1.83 4.43
C SER A 119 -8.65 -2.82 4.85
N ARG A 120 -8.64 -3.24 6.11
CA ARG A 120 -9.69 -4.09 6.66
C ARG A 120 -10.88 -3.31 7.15
N TYR A 121 -10.73 -2.00 7.28
CA TYR A 121 -11.79 -1.15 7.79
C TYR A 121 -11.80 0.16 7.05
N GLU A 122 -12.90 0.88 7.17
CA GLU A 122 -12.94 2.24 6.68
C GLU A 122 -13.38 3.14 7.83
N SER A 123 -12.90 4.38 7.80
CA SER A 123 -13.22 5.36 8.81
C SER A 123 -13.22 6.73 8.18
N GLU A 124 -13.80 7.68 8.88
CA GLU A 124 -13.77 9.07 8.42
C GLU A 124 -12.34 9.57 8.33
N SER A 125 -11.49 9.20 9.29
CA SER A 125 -10.10 9.61 9.27
C SER A 125 -9.36 9.10 8.06
N LEU A 126 -9.60 7.84 7.67
CA LEU A 126 -8.99 7.28 6.46
C LEU A 126 -9.47 8.01 5.22
N HIS A 127 -10.78 8.28 5.13
CA HIS A 127 -11.31 9.00 3.98
C HIS A 127 -10.74 10.40 3.89
N MET A 128 -10.59 11.08 5.02
CA MET A 128 -9.99 12.42 5.04
C MET A 128 -8.53 12.37 4.59
N ALA A 129 -7.78 11.35 5.03
CA ALA A 129 -6.39 11.21 4.61
C ALA A 129 -6.30 10.99 3.10
N LEU A 130 -7.20 10.17 2.54
CA LEU A 130 -7.21 9.94 1.11
C LEU A 130 -7.61 11.19 0.34
N GLU A 131 -8.54 11.98 0.88
CA GLU A 131 -8.92 13.24 0.24
C GLU A 131 -7.74 14.21 0.20
N LYS A 132 -6.92 14.25 1.24
CA LYS A 132 -5.73 15.09 1.24
C LYS A 132 -4.74 14.64 0.18
N LEU A 133 -4.59 13.33 -0.01
CA LEU A 133 -3.72 12.82 -1.05
C LEU A 133 -4.27 13.16 -2.44
N ALA A 134 -5.59 13.10 -2.60
CA ALA A 134 -6.22 13.50 -3.86
C ALA A 134 -6.01 14.98 -4.13
N ALA A 135 -6.14 15.81 -3.09
CA ALA A 135 -5.93 17.25 -3.23
C ALA A 135 -4.47 17.57 -3.58
N ALA A 136 -3.55 16.71 -3.18
CA ALA A 136 -2.13 16.89 -3.48
C ALA A 136 -1.78 16.49 -4.92
N GLY A 137 -2.72 15.93 -5.68
CA GLY A 137 -2.48 15.62 -7.09
C GLY A 137 -2.45 14.15 -7.42
N ASN A 138 -3.02 13.31 -6.57
CA ASN A 138 -3.06 11.86 -6.79
C ASN A 138 -4.49 11.39 -6.99
N ARG A 139 -4.65 10.20 -7.55
CA ARG A 139 -5.94 9.53 -7.54
C ARG A 139 -5.92 8.52 -6.41
N THR A 140 -7.01 8.42 -5.67
CA THR A 140 -7.05 7.55 -4.50
C THR A 140 -8.25 6.64 -4.55
N GLN A 141 -8.08 5.45 -4.02
CA GLN A 141 -9.15 4.46 -3.96
C GLN A 141 -8.93 3.59 -2.73
N LEU A 142 -10.01 3.26 -2.05
CA LEU A 142 -9.97 2.39 -0.88
C LEU A 142 -10.59 1.05 -1.24
N TYR A 143 -9.88 -0.03 -0.94
CA TYR A 143 -10.40 -1.38 -1.14
C TYR A 143 -10.39 -2.10 0.21
N LEU A 144 -11.56 -2.59 0.61
CA LEU A 144 -11.68 -3.35 1.86
C LEU A 144 -11.41 -4.82 1.57
N TRP A 145 -10.45 -5.40 2.30
CA TRP A 145 -10.07 -6.79 2.08
C TRP A 145 -10.30 -7.62 3.33
N GLY A 146 -10.48 -8.94 3.14
CA GLY A 146 -10.61 -9.88 4.25
C GLY A 146 -11.90 -9.72 5.02
N GLY A 147 -12.91 -9.22 4.38
CA GLY A 147 -14.16 -8.94 4.98
C GLY A 147 -14.86 -10.14 5.45
N GLU A 148 -15.35 -10.35 5.75
CA GLU A 148 -15.98 -11.05 6.19
C GLU A 148 -16.55 -11.90 6.14
N GLU A 149 -16.70 -12.28 6.21
CA GLU A 149 -17.15 -12.97 6.32
C GLU A 149 -17.98 -13.32 6.74
N VAL A 150 -18.47 -13.57 6.70
CA VAL A 150 -19.14 -14.01 7.18
C VAL A 150 -19.58 -14.65 7.38
#